data_543e38b986fd307af3bae92e1fbb0646
#
_entry.id   543e38b986fd307af3bae92e1fbb0646
#
_cell.length_a   1.000
_cell.length_b   1.000
_cell.length_c   1.000
_cell.angle_alpha   90.00
_cell.angle_beta   90.00
_cell.angle_gamma   90.00
#
_symmetry.space_group_name_H-M   'P 1'
#
loop_
_entity.id
_entity.type
_entity.pdbx_description
1 polymer ?
#
loop_
_entity_poly.entity_id
_entity_poly.type
_entity_poly.pdbx_seq_one_letter_code
_entity_poly.pdbx_strand_id
1 'polypeptide(L)'
;EYSTEHVELAKEADVVMIAPATANIIAKIAHGMADDMLTTTILACDCPKIVAPAMNTRMYENPVTQDNIRKLEEYGMTIAYPTSGHLACGDIGKGKMLEPEELFQYILMACAFEKDMAGKRVLVTAGATQEALDPVRYITNHSSGKMGYSLAKISALRGAEVVLVSGHTALAAPLFAERVSVTSAEDMFQAVTERSEWADI
;
A
#
# COMPACT_ATOMS: atom_id res chain seq x y z
N GLU A 1 -0.59 18.12 -38.58
CA GLU A 1 -0.88 16.89 -37.84
C GLU A 1 -1.19 17.32 -36.41
N TYR A 2 -2.40 17.05 -35.94
CA TYR A 2 -2.73 17.28 -34.56
C TYR A 2 -2.12 16.12 -33.76
N SER A 3 -1.19 16.43 -32.85
CA SER A 3 -0.58 15.44 -31.99
C SER A 3 -1.66 14.86 -31.06
N THR A 4 -1.90 13.55 -31.13
CA THR A 4 -2.78 12.80 -30.22
C THR A 4 -1.97 12.07 -29.14
N GLU A 5 -0.79 12.61 -28.83
CA GLU A 5 0.18 11.99 -27.87
C GLU A 5 -0.45 11.57 -26.55
N HIS A 6 -1.33 12.37 -25.97
CA HIS A 6 -2.03 12.02 -24.73
C HIS A 6 -2.93 10.78 -24.88
N VAL A 7 -3.51 10.57 -26.08
CA VAL A 7 -4.35 9.38 -26.34
C VAL A 7 -3.47 8.16 -26.58
N GLU A 8 -2.33 8.34 -27.25
CA GLU A 8 -1.36 7.25 -27.49
C GLU A 8 -0.77 6.78 -26.16
N LEU A 9 -0.28 7.70 -25.34
CA LEU A 9 0.21 7.40 -24.00
C LEU A 9 -0.85 6.71 -23.13
N ALA A 10 -2.10 7.17 -23.20
CA ALA A 10 -3.20 6.57 -22.45
C ALA A 10 -3.50 5.12 -22.87
N LYS A 11 -3.35 4.78 -24.15
CA LYS A 11 -3.57 3.44 -24.70
C LYS A 11 -2.41 2.48 -24.43
N GLU A 12 -1.19 2.99 -24.36
CA GLU A 12 0.01 2.18 -24.14
C GLU A 12 0.27 1.88 -22.67
N ALA A 13 -0.32 2.66 -21.76
CA ALA A 13 -0.06 2.53 -20.34
C ALA A 13 -0.76 1.32 -19.71
N ASP A 14 -0.02 0.42 -19.08
CA ASP A 14 -0.54 -0.64 -18.21
C ASP A 14 -0.92 -0.13 -16.82
N VAL A 15 -0.26 0.93 -16.35
CA VAL A 15 -0.52 1.63 -15.09
C VAL A 15 -0.03 3.06 -15.17
N VAL A 16 -0.73 3.99 -14.55
CA VAL A 16 -0.28 5.38 -14.40
C VAL A 16 -0.05 5.69 -12.94
N MET A 17 1.15 6.18 -12.61
CA MET A 17 1.47 6.69 -11.28
C MET A 17 1.79 8.18 -11.32
N ILE A 18 1.14 8.94 -10.45
CA ILE A 18 1.39 10.37 -10.26
C ILE A 18 2.17 10.54 -8.95
N ALA A 19 3.48 10.70 -9.05
CA ALA A 19 4.39 10.80 -7.90
C ALA A 19 5.50 11.84 -8.17
N PRO A 20 5.49 12.99 -7.50
CA PRO A 20 4.54 13.43 -6.48
C PRO A 20 3.23 13.99 -7.05
N ALA A 21 2.12 13.80 -6.33
CA ALA A 21 0.84 14.45 -6.60
C ALA A 21 0.63 15.63 -5.64
N THR A 22 0.67 16.84 -6.17
CA THR A 22 0.39 18.06 -5.41
C THR A 22 -1.11 18.24 -5.18
N ALA A 23 -1.51 19.06 -4.20
CA ALA A 23 -2.93 19.40 -3.98
C ALA A 23 -3.60 19.95 -5.26
N ASN A 24 -2.87 20.72 -6.07
CA ASN A 24 -3.38 21.23 -7.34
C ASN A 24 -3.72 20.11 -8.34
N ILE A 25 -2.80 19.15 -8.54
CA ILE A 25 -3.02 18.03 -9.44
C ILE A 25 -4.17 17.14 -8.96
N ILE A 26 -4.21 16.84 -7.66
CA ILE A 26 -5.30 16.10 -7.04
C ILE A 26 -6.65 16.78 -7.29
N ALA A 27 -6.74 18.09 -7.07
CA ALA A 27 -7.95 18.86 -7.34
C ALA A 27 -8.36 18.84 -8.82
N LYS A 28 -7.40 19.03 -9.73
CA LYS A 28 -7.67 18.98 -11.18
C LYS A 28 -8.25 17.63 -11.61
N ILE A 29 -7.62 16.53 -11.19
CA ILE A 29 -8.07 15.18 -11.54
C ILE A 29 -9.45 14.90 -10.94
N ALA A 30 -9.68 15.26 -9.66
CA ALA A 30 -10.95 15.07 -8.96
C ALA A 30 -12.13 15.81 -9.63
N HIS A 31 -11.84 16.87 -10.38
CA HIS A 31 -12.84 17.67 -11.07
C HIS A 31 -12.81 17.55 -12.61
N GLY A 32 -12.03 16.60 -13.15
CA GLY A 32 -11.95 16.34 -14.58
C GLY A 32 -11.35 17.49 -15.40
N MET A 33 -10.51 18.33 -14.78
CA MET A 33 -9.81 19.39 -15.50
C MET A 33 -8.68 18.79 -16.32
N ALA A 34 -8.66 19.09 -17.61
CA ALA A 34 -7.70 18.58 -18.59
C ALA A 34 -7.08 19.75 -19.37
N ASP A 35 -6.32 20.59 -18.67
CA ASP A 35 -5.72 21.81 -19.19
C ASP A 35 -4.19 21.69 -19.44
N ASP A 36 -3.63 20.51 -19.18
CA ASP A 36 -2.24 20.15 -19.45
C ASP A 36 -2.12 18.70 -19.94
N MET A 37 -0.95 18.30 -20.44
CA MET A 37 -0.70 16.97 -20.98
C MET A 37 -0.96 15.87 -19.94
N LEU A 38 -0.53 16.05 -18.69
CA LEU A 38 -0.72 15.08 -17.62
C LEU A 38 -2.20 14.82 -17.34
N THR A 39 -2.95 15.89 -17.08
CA THR A 39 -4.37 15.78 -16.71
C THR A 39 -5.23 15.29 -17.88
N THR A 40 -4.88 15.66 -19.11
CA THR A 40 -5.55 15.16 -20.32
C THR A 40 -5.28 13.66 -20.51
N THR A 41 -4.03 13.22 -20.34
CA THR A 41 -3.67 11.81 -20.44
C THR A 41 -4.40 10.98 -19.38
N ILE A 42 -4.40 11.42 -18.10
CA ILE A 42 -5.09 10.72 -17.02
C ILE A 42 -6.60 10.58 -17.29
N LEU A 43 -7.23 11.61 -17.85
CA LEU A 43 -8.65 11.58 -18.17
C LEU A 43 -8.95 10.58 -19.31
N ALA A 44 -7.99 10.36 -20.22
CA ALA A 44 -8.11 9.42 -21.33
C ALA A 44 -7.71 7.96 -20.98
N CYS A 45 -7.03 7.73 -19.83
CA CYS A 45 -6.55 6.41 -19.45
C CYS A 45 -7.66 5.52 -18.88
N ASP A 46 -7.69 4.26 -19.30
CA ASP A 46 -8.54 3.20 -18.71
C ASP A 46 -7.78 2.32 -17.73
N CYS A 47 -6.44 2.35 -17.73
CA CYS A 47 -5.60 1.54 -16.86
C CYS A 47 -5.68 1.99 -15.38
N PRO A 48 -5.23 1.14 -14.43
CA PRO A 48 -5.14 1.49 -13.01
C PRO A 48 -4.33 2.77 -12.79
N LYS A 49 -4.84 3.63 -11.90
CA LYS A 49 -4.22 4.92 -11.57
C LYS A 49 -3.81 4.96 -10.11
N ILE A 50 -2.57 5.33 -9.85
CA ILE A 50 -1.98 5.43 -8.50
C ILE A 50 -1.60 6.88 -8.27
N VAL A 51 -2.04 7.45 -7.18
CA VAL A 51 -1.79 8.85 -6.81
C VAL A 51 -0.99 8.87 -5.52
N ALA A 52 0.20 9.45 -5.53
CA ALA A 52 1.08 9.58 -4.37
C ALA A 52 1.12 11.06 -3.89
N PRO A 53 0.28 11.46 -2.94
CA PRO A 53 0.24 12.82 -2.44
C PRO A 53 1.56 13.25 -1.81
N ALA A 54 2.00 14.48 -2.13
CA ALA A 54 3.15 15.10 -1.50
C ALA A 54 2.92 16.61 -1.37
N MET A 55 2.85 17.10 -0.15
CA MET A 55 2.59 18.51 0.13
C MET A 55 2.86 18.85 1.61
N ASN A 56 2.82 20.14 1.94
CA ASN A 56 2.84 20.59 3.32
C ASN A 56 1.67 19.98 4.13
N THR A 57 1.92 19.70 5.42
CA THR A 57 0.93 19.06 6.31
C THR A 57 -0.42 19.78 6.33
N ARG A 58 -0.41 21.12 6.43
CA ARG A 58 -1.65 21.91 6.47
C ARG A 58 -2.45 21.81 5.15
N MET A 59 -1.73 21.71 4.01
CA MET A 59 -2.37 21.50 2.71
C MET A 59 -2.95 20.09 2.62
N TYR A 60 -2.24 19.10 3.14
CA TYR A 60 -2.69 17.71 3.15
C TYR A 60 -3.92 17.54 4.05
N GLU A 61 -3.89 18.11 5.27
CA GLU A 61 -4.99 18.02 6.24
C GLU A 61 -6.16 18.96 5.93
N ASN A 62 -6.04 19.83 4.92
CA ASN A 62 -7.12 20.73 4.54
C ASN A 62 -8.35 19.92 4.08
N PRO A 63 -9.55 20.21 4.61
CA PRO A 63 -10.77 19.47 4.26
C PRO A 63 -11.01 19.37 2.75
N VAL A 64 -10.73 20.42 1.98
CA VAL A 64 -10.90 20.41 0.52
C VAL A 64 -9.94 19.41 -0.13
N THR A 65 -8.71 19.31 0.34
CA THR A 65 -7.74 18.32 -0.18
C THR A 65 -8.18 16.90 0.17
N GLN A 66 -8.64 16.68 1.39
CA GLN A 66 -9.13 15.37 1.83
C GLN A 66 -10.41 14.97 1.08
N ASP A 67 -11.31 15.89 0.79
CA ASP A 67 -12.49 15.64 -0.05
C ASP A 67 -12.10 15.24 -1.46
N ASN A 68 -11.13 15.93 -2.06
CA ASN A 68 -10.64 15.59 -3.39
C ASN A 68 -9.96 14.21 -3.40
N ILE A 69 -9.18 13.85 -2.36
CA ILE A 69 -8.57 12.52 -2.25
C ILE A 69 -9.65 11.44 -2.18
N ARG A 70 -10.67 11.58 -1.32
CA ARG A 70 -11.79 10.62 -1.23
C ARG A 70 -12.50 10.46 -2.59
N LYS A 71 -12.70 11.56 -3.30
CA LYS A 71 -13.33 11.54 -4.62
C LYS A 71 -12.50 10.75 -5.65
N LEU A 72 -11.17 10.82 -5.59
CA LEU A 72 -10.30 9.99 -6.43
C LEU A 72 -10.46 8.50 -6.09
N GLU A 73 -10.57 8.15 -4.80
CA GLU A 73 -10.83 6.77 -4.37
C GLU A 73 -12.20 6.26 -4.84
N GLU A 74 -13.24 7.09 -4.76
CA GLU A 74 -14.57 6.77 -5.28
C GLU A 74 -14.55 6.52 -6.81
N TYR A 75 -13.64 7.16 -7.53
CA TYR A 75 -13.40 6.92 -8.96
C TYR A 75 -12.49 5.72 -9.24
N GLY A 76 -12.13 4.94 -8.21
CA GLY A 76 -11.33 3.73 -8.34
C GLY A 76 -9.83 3.96 -8.44
N MET A 77 -9.33 5.15 -8.12
CA MET A 77 -7.89 5.41 -8.08
C MET A 77 -7.30 4.94 -6.75
N THR A 78 -6.11 4.36 -6.79
CA THR A 78 -5.38 3.95 -5.59
C THR A 78 -4.57 5.11 -5.03
N ILE A 79 -4.76 5.41 -3.75
CA ILE A 79 -3.98 6.44 -3.07
C ILE A 79 -2.81 5.80 -2.33
N ALA A 80 -1.59 6.17 -2.71
CA ALA A 80 -0.38 5.85 -1.96
C ALA A 80 -0.20 6.90 -0.87
N TYR A 81 -0.84 6.68 0.28
CA TYR A 81 -0.94 7.65 1.36
C TYR A 81 0.43 8.09 1.88
N PRO A 82 0.62 9.40 2.11
CA PRO A 82 1.90 9.94 2.56
C PRO A 82 2.19 9.54 4.00
N THR A 83 3.47 9.40 4.31
CA THR A 83 3.96 9.18 5.67
C THR A 83 4.20 10.49 6.42
N SER A 84 4.51 10.36 7.72
CA SER A 84 5.00 11.47 8.53
C SER A 84 6.52 11.53 8.46
N GLY A 85 7.07 12.72 8.31
CA GLY A 85 8.52 12.94 8.25
C GLY A 85 8.89 14.37 7.98
N HIS A 86 10.17 14.59 7.69
CA HIS A 86 10.68 15.90 7.28
C HIS A 86 10.15 16.24 5.87
N LEU A 87 9.53 17.38 5.76
CA LEU A 87 9.01 17.94 4.53
C LEU A 87 10.01 18.91 3.90
N ALA A 88 9.91 19.14 2.60
CA ALA A 88 10.77 20.06 1.87
C ALA A 88 10.70 21.51 2.40
N CYS A 89 9.62 21.90 3.07
CA CYS A 89 9.47 23.21 3.73
C CYS A 89 10.14 23.29 5.10
N GLY A 90 10.79 22.21 5.58
CA GLY A 90 11.45 22.16 6.89
C GLY A 90 10.54 21.73 8.05
N ASP A 91 9.24 21.59 7.82
CA ASP A 91 8.30 21.12 8.84
C ASP A 91 8.40 19.58 9.03
N ILE A 92 7.93 19.08 10.16
CA ILE A 92 7.76 17.65 10.43
C ILE A 92 6.27 17.38 10.55
N GLY A 93 5.75 16.44 9.73
CA GLY A 93 4.34 16.08 9.77
C GLY A 93 3.93 15.16 8.63
N LYS A 94 2.62 14.91 8.50
CA LYS A 94 2.04 14.16 7.38
C LYS A 94 2.17 14.96 6.08
N GLY A 95 2.48 14.26 4.98
CA GLY A 95 2.60 14.88 3.66
C GLY A 95 3.89 14.52 2.94
N LYS A 96 4.76 13.71 3.57
CA LYS A 96 5.94 13.16 2.91
C LYS A 96 5.52 12.01 2.01
N MET A 97 5.85 12.11 0.71
CA MET A 97 5.66 11.02 -0.24
C MET A 97 6.37 9.74 0.25
N LEU A 98 5.78 8.59 -0.03
CA LEU A 98 6.42 7.29 0.20
C LEU A 98 7.77 7.21 -0.52
N GLU A 99 8.66 6.37 0.00
CA GLU A 99 9.94 6.12 -0.66
C GLU A 99 9.72 5.34 -1.99
N PRO A 100 10.64 5.48 -2.97
CA PRO A 100 10.48 4.85 -4.29
C PRO A 100 10.23 3.34 -4.22
N GLU A 101 10.85 2.64 -3.26
CA GLU A 101 10.70 1.21 -3.05
C GLU A 101 9.27 0.84 -2.62
N GLU A 102 8.62 1.68 -1.82
CA GLU A 102 7.23 1.51 -1.40
C GLU A 102 6.28 1.81 -2.57
N LEU A 103 6.52 2.90 -3.30
CA LEU A 103 5.74 3.24 -4.50
C LEU A 103 5.81 2.15 -5.56
N PHE A 104 6.97 1.51 -5.71
CA PHE A 104 7.13 0.38 -6.61
C PHE A 104 6.24 -0.82 -6.20
N GLN A 105 5.99 -1.03 -4.90
CA GLN A 105 5.04 -2.07 -4.48
C GLN A 105 3.60 -1.78 -4.93
N TYR A 106 3.18 -0.51 -4.98
CA TYR A 106 1.88 -0.13 -5.55
C TYR A 106 1.78 -0.44 -7.04
N ILE A 107 2.86 -0.22 -7.81
CA ILE A 107 2.90 -0.60 -9.22
C ILE A 107 2.78 -2.12 -9.37
N LEU A 108 3.55 -2.89 -8.59
CA LEU A 108 3.45 -4.35 -8.59
C LEU A 108 2.06 -4.83 -8.19
N MET A 109 1.44 -4.17 -7.20
CA MET A 109 0.06 -4.47 -6.80
C MET A 109 -0.93 -4.23 -7.94
N ALA A 110 -0.72 -3.20 -8.75
CA ALA A 110 -1.63 -2.86 -9.85
C ALA A 110 -1.51 -3.81 -11.05
N CYS A 111 -0.29 -4.21 -11.46
CA CYS A 111 -0.08 -4.84 -12.76
C CYS A 111 0.79 -6.11 -12.78
N ALA A 112 1.50 -6.49 -11.69
CA ALA A 112 2.48 -7.57 -11.76
C ALA A 112 1.87 -8.98 -11.81
N PHE A 113 0.66 -9.17 -11.29
CA PHE A 113 0.03 -10.50 -11.16
C PHE A 113 -1.45 -10.44 -11.50
N GLU A 114 -1.94 -11.55 -12.06
CA GLU A 114 -3.39 -11.79 -12.13
C GLU A 114 -3.98 -11.78 -10.72
N LYS A 115 -5.20 -11.25 -10.58
CA LYS A 115 -5.91 -11.19 -9.29
C LYS A 115 -6.72 -12.46 -9.04
N ASP A 116 -6.10 -13.61 -9.26
CA ASP A 116 -6.71 -14.94 -9.12
C ASP A 116 -7.05 -15.34 -7.66
N MET A 117 -6.53 -14.57 -6.69
CA MET A 117 -6.89 -14.69 -5.28
C MET A 117 -7.85 -13.58 -4.80
N ALA A 118 -8.45 -12.80 -5.72
CA ALA A 118 -9.43 -11.78 -5.35
C ALA A 118 -10.62 -12.39 -4.59
N GLY A 119 -10.98 -11.77 -3.47
CA GLY A 119 -12.04 -12.23 -2.57
C GLY A 119 -11.64 -13.42 -1.68
N LYS A 120 -10.38 -13.87 -1.71
CA LYS A 120 -9.84 -14.86 -0.76
C LYS A 120 -9.22 -14.17 0.44
N ARG A 121 -9.43 -14.78 1.61
CA ARG A 121 -8.88 -14.35 2.88
C ARG A 121 -7.80 -15.33 3.32
N VAL A 122 -6.57 -14.86 3.43
CA VAL A 122 -5.39 -15.68 3.67
C VAL A 122 -4.78 -15.34 5.02
N LEU A 123 -4.66 -16.34 5.89
CA LEU A 123 -4.01 -16.23 7.19
C LEU A 123 -2.65 -16.92 7.13
N VAL A 124 -1.60 -16.16 7.36
CA VAL A 124 -0.21 -16.65 7.29
C VAL A 124 0.46 -16.51 8.64
N THR A 125 1.16 -17.54 9.08
CA THR A 125 2.05 -17.46 10.25
C THR A 125 3.50 -17.29 9.82
N ALA A 126 4.27 -16.50 10.56
CA ALA A 126 5.68 -16.26 10.24
C ALA A 126 6.53 -15.94 11.46
N GLY A 127 7.85 -16.08 11.27
CA GLY A 127 8.86 -15.69 12.22
C GLY A 127 9.13 -16.76 13.27
N ALA A 128 9.92 -16.42 14.28
CA ALA A 128 10.11 -17.28 15.42
C ALA A 128 9.32 -16.78 16.62
N THR A 129 8.70 -17.68 17.37
CA THR A 129 8.19 -17.37 18.70
C THR A 129 9.35 -17.38 19.71
N GLN A 130 9.13 -16.71 20.84
CA GLN A 130 10.07 -16.63 21.94
C GLN A 130 9.38 -17.10 23.22
N GLU A 131 9.90 -18.17 23.82
CA GLU A 131 9.33 -18.75 25.04
C GLU A 131 10.16 -18.30 26.23
N ALA A 132 9.60 -17.44 27.07
CA ALA A 132 10.30 -16.89 28.22
C ALA A 132 10.65 -17.98 29.24
N LEU A 133 11.92 -18.04 29.65
CA LEU A 133 12.38 -18.85 30.78
C LEU A 133 12.35 -18.04 32.08
N ASP A 134 12.70 -16.77 31.98
CA ASP A 134 12.68 -15.79 33.05
C ASP A 134 12.56 -14.38 32.42
N PRO A 135 12.53 -13.28 33.16
CA PRO A 135 12.39 -11.93 32.61
C PRO A 135 13.49 -11.50 31.63
N VAL A 136 14.59 -12.24 31.55
CA VAL A 136 15.78 -11.88 30.74
C VAL A 136 16.03 -12.88 29.62
N ARG A 137 15.76 -14.17 29.84
CA ARG A 137 16.12 -15.26 28.92
C ARG A 137 14.89 -15.89 28.30
N TYR A 138 15.02 -16.30 27.05
CA TYR A 138 13.98 -17.01 26.30
C TYR A 138 14.59 -18.08 25.38
N ILE A 139 13.78 -19.06 25.03
CA ILE A 139 14.08 -20.05 24.00
C ILE A 139 13.43 -19.60 22.70
N THR A 140 14.14 -19.69 21.59
CA THR A 140 13.63 -19.42 20.26
C THR A 140 14.32 -20.35 19.23
N ASN A 141 13.88 -20.29 17.98
CA ASN A 141 14.50 -20.99 16.87
C ASN A 141 15.15 -20.01 15.87
N HIS A 142 15.87 -20.54 14.88
CA HIS A 142 16.57 -19.76 13.87
C HIS A 142 15.68 -19.28 12.71
N SER A 143 14.35 -19.35 12.83
CA SER A 143 13.45 -18.88 11.77
C SER A 143 13.61 -17.38 11.54
N SER A 144 13.82 -16.99 10.30
CA SER A 144 13.91 -15.59 9.90
C SER A 144 12.57 -14.99 9.52
N GLY A 145 11.51 -15.78 9.41
CA GLY A 145 10.19 -15.35 8.94
C GLY A 145 10.07 -15.14 7.43
N LYS A 146 11.16 -15.18 6.67
CA LYS A 146 11.18 -14.83 5.24
C LYS A 146 10.15 -15.55 4.40
N MET A 147 9.91 -16.85 4.64
CA MET A 147 8.94 -17.62 3.86
C MET A 147 7.51 -17.09 4.07
N GLY A 148 7.07 -16.97 5.34
CA GLY A 148 5.73 -16.45 5.65
C GLY A 148 5.52 -15.03 5.12
N TYR A 149 6.52 -14.15 5.27
CA TYR A 149 6.46 -12.79 4.72
C TYR A 149 6.37 -12.78 3.18
N SER A 150 7.08 -13.68 2.50
CA SER A 150 6.98 -13.81 1.05
C SER A 150 5.63 -14.35 0.61
N LEU A 151 5.08 -15.34 1.32
CA LEU A 151 3.74 -15.87 1.05
C LEU A 151 2.68 -14.78 1.25
N ALA A 152 2.72 -14.06 2.37
CA ALA A 152 1.81 -12.96 2.64
C ALA A 152 1.88 -11.88 1.55
N LYS A 153 3.09 -11.47 1.16
CA LYS A 153 3.30 -10.50 0.09
C LYS A 153 2.71 -10.96 -1.25
N ILE A 154 3.02 -12.18 -1.68
CA ILE A 154 2.55 -12.69 -2.97
C ILE A 154 1.05 -12.89 -2.97
N SER A 155 0.47 -13.39 -1.89
CA SER A 155 -1.00 -13.53 -1.76
C SER A 155 -1.69 -12.17 -1.89
N ALA A 156 -1.18 -11.14 -1.22
CA ALA A 156 -1.69 -9.78 -1.34
C ALA A 156 -1.56 -9.24 -2.78
N LEU A 157 -0.40 -9.40 -3.42
CA LEU A 157 -0.18 -8.98 -4.82
C LEU A 157 -1.11 -9.68 -5.80
N ARG A 158 -1.57 -10.91 -5.50
CA ARG A 158 -2.57 -11.66 -6.27
C ARG A 158 -4.02 -11.31 -5.89
N GLY A 159 -4.22 -10.31 -5.04
CA GLY A 159 -5.53 -9.74 -4.71
C GLY A 159 -6.22 -10.34 -3.48
N ALA A 160 -5.55 -11.16 -2.69
CA ALA A 160 -6.09 -11.66 -1.44
C ALA A 160 -6.11 -10.59 -0.36
N GLU A 161 -7.07 -10.68 0.56
CA GLU A 161 -7.01 -10.02 1.85
C GLU A 161 -6.14 -10.87 2.78
N VAL A 162 -5.06 -10.29 3.33
CA VAL A 162 -4.03 -11.05 4.02
C VAL A 162 -3.83 -10.57 5.45
N VAL A 163 -3.88 -11.52 6.39
CA VAL A 163 -3.45 -11.34 7.77
C VAL A 163 -2.18 -12.16 8.01
N LEU A 164 -1.12 -11.48 8.44
CA LEU A 164 0.17 -12.07 8.78
C LEU A 164 0.36 -12.07 10.30
N VAL A 165 0.20 -13.22 10.95
CA VAL A 165 0.53 -13.41 12.37
C VAL A 165 2.02 -13.69 12.48
N SER A 166 2.77 -12.71 13.00
CA SER A 166 4.22 -12.74 13.01
C SER A 166 4.82 -12.74 14.41
N GLY A 167 5.64 -13.72 14.70
CA GLY A 167 6.58 -13.68 15.79
C GLY A 167 7.67 -12.61 15.58
N HIS A 168 8.69 -12.63 16.42
CA HIS A 168 9.78 -11.64 16.35
C HIS A 168 10.62 -11.81 15.07
N THR A 169 10.76 -10.74 14.32
CA THR A 169 11.57 -10.69 13.10
C THR A 169 12.06 -9.27 12.82
N ALA A 170 13.17 -9.13 12.12
CA ALA A 170 13.68 -7.85 11.62
C ALA A 170 13.06 -7.44 10.27
N LEU A 171 12.16 -8.25 9.70
CA LEU A 171 11.55 -7.94 8.40
C LEU A 171 10.51 -6.82 8.55
N ALA A 172 10.49 -5.92 7.60
CA ALA A 172 9.41 -4.93 7.46
C ALA A 172 8.09 -5.63 7.11
N ALA A 173 6.99 -5.14 7.67
CA ALA A 173 5.66 -5.67 7.34
C ALA A 173 5.39 -5.51 5.84
N PRO A 174 4.77 -6.51 5.18
CA PRO A 174 4.31 -6.35 3.80
C PRO A 174 3.27 -5.24 3.71
N LEU A 175 3.37 -4.40 2.69
CA LEU A 175 2.60 -3.15 2.59
C LEU A 175 1.08 -3.36 2.51
N PHE A 176 0.64 -4.48 1.94
CA PHE A 176 -0.79 -4.77 1.70
C PHE A 176 -1.31 -5.94 2.54
N ALA A 177 -0.67 -6.22 3.67
CA ALA A 177 -1.10 -7.25 4.62
C ALA A 177 -1.24 -6.64 6.01
N GLU A 178 -2.30 -7.02 6.73
CA GLU A 178 -2.41 -6.71 8.15
C GLU A 178 -1.40 -7.56 8.92
N ARG A 179 -0.54 -6.91 9.72
CA ARG A 179 0.39 -7.61 10.59
C ARG A 179 -0.11 -7.65 12.03
N VAL A 180 -0.26 -8.86 12.56
CA VAL A 180 -0.51 -9.13 13.97
C VAL A 180 0.79 -9.61 14.60
N SER A 181 1.36 -8.82 15.50
CA SER A 181 2.61 -9.17 16.19
C SER A 181 2.33 -10.01 17.44
N VAL A 182 3.04 -11.11 17.57
CA VAL A 182 2.95 -12.03 18.71
C VAL A 182 4.35 -12.34 19.24
N THR A 183 4.43 -12.84 20.49
CA THR A 183 5.71 -13.17 21.12
C THR A 183 5.86 -14.66 21.31
N SER A 184 4.92 -15.30 22.00
CA SER A 184 4.96 -16.72 22.34
C SER A 184 4.18 -17.59 21.35
N ALA A 185 4.34 -18.89 21.44
CA ALA A 185 3.53 -19.85 20.69
C ALA A 185 2.07 -19.78 21.14
N GLU A 186 1.81 -19.51 22.42
CA GLU A 186 0.46 -19.32 22.94
C GLU A 186 -0.21 -18.09 22.34
N ASP A 187 0.50 -16.94 22.27
CA ASP A 187 -0.02 -15.72 21.61
C ASP A 187 -0.35 -16.02 20.14
N MET A 188 0.52 -16.76 19.45
CA MET A 188 0.31 -17.16 18.06
C MET A 188 -0.91 -18.06 17.91
N PHE A 189 -1.07 -19.03 18.80
CA PHE A 189 -2.23 -19.92 18.82
C PHE A 189 -3.54 -19.15 19.00
N GLN A 190 -3.59 -18.22 19.96
CA GLN A 190 -4.75 -17.39 20.20
C GLN A 190 -5.07 -16.51 18.97
N ALA A 191 -4.07 -15.80 18.44
CA ALA A 191 -4.24 -14.93 17.30
C ALA A 191 -4.71 -15.66 16.03
N VAL A 192 -4.25 -16.89 15.81
CA VAL A 192 -4.68 -17.75 14.69
C VAL A 192 -6.09 -18.28 14.94
N THR A 193 -6.39 -18.76 16.14
CA THR A 193 -7.70 -19.32 16.46
C THR A 193 -8.82 -18.27 16.32
N GLU A 194 -8.59 -17.04 16.79
CA GLU A 194 -9.55 -15.94 16.65
C GLU A 194 -9.87 -15.60 15.19
N ARG A 195 -8.96 -15.92 14.27
CA ARG A 195 -9.08 -15.58 12.84
C ARG A 195 -9.33 -16.79 11.94
N SER A 196 -9.34 -17.99 12.50
CA SER A 196 -9.48 -19.22 11.70
C SER A 196 -10.82 -19.30 10.96
N GLU A 197 -11.91 -18.84 11.56
CA GLU A 197 -13.23 -18.78 10.90
C GLU A 197 -13.32 -17.72 9.80
N TRP A 198 -12.49 -16.66 9.89
CA TRP A 198 -12.41 -15.63 8.87
C TRP A 198 -11.64 -16.13 7.64
N ALA A 199 -10.60 -16.94 7.80
CA ALA A 199 -9.69 -17.35 6.74
C ALA A 199 -10.31 -18.40 5.81
N ASP A 200 -10.05 -18.27 4.53
CA ASP A 200 -10.34 -19.30 3.52
C ASP A 200 -9.13 -20.22 3.31
N ILE A 201 -7.91 -19.71 3.58
CA ILE A 201 -6.63 -20.42 3.43
C ILE A 201 -5.73 -20.07 4.61
#